data_709c11d71b150c26b2e4d7502b724234
#
_entry.id   709c11d71b150c26b2e4d7502b724234
#
_cell.length_a   1.000
_cell.length_b   1.000
_cell.length_c   1.000
_cell.angle_alpha   90.00
_cell.angle_beta   90.00
_cell.angle_gamma   90.00
#
_symmetry.space_group_name_H-M   'P 1'
#
loop_
_entity.id
_entity.type
_entity.pdbx_description
1 polymer ?
#
loop_
_entity_poly.entity_id
_entity_poly.type
_entity_poly.pdbx_seq_one_letter_code
_entity_poly.pdbx_strand_id
1 'polypeptide(L)'
;MKKLNFLFAAMAACVGLASCGGNAVEPAIPVDPEIEKAVENTLAGMTLEEKVGQMTEIAIDMLGHWEGNEWVMDVDKVENVIGKYKVGSILNTPVVAQTPEKWQEIIGLVQEVSMREIGIPCVYGLDQNHGATYTLGATFFPQNINVGASFNPALAYEAAKITAYETRASNCPCLCVPGCSP
;
A
#
# COMPACT_ATOMS: atom_id res chain seq x y z
N MET A 1 -26.87 -7.03 50.11
CA MET A 1 -26.34 -6.17 49.00
C MET A 1 -24.85 -6.31 48.78
N LYS A 2 -23.97 -6.28 49.79
CA LYS A 2 -22.49 -6.40 49.61
C LYS A 2 -22.02 -7.74 48.99
N LYS A 3 -22.69 -8.88 49.31
CA LYS A 3 -22.32 -10.20 48.73
C LYS A 3 -22.70 -10.35 47.24
N LEU A 4 -23.78 -9.69 46.81
CA LEU A 4 -24.23 -9.74 45.41
C LEU A 4 -23.29 -8.93 44.48
N ASN A 5 -22.78 -7.79 44.95
CA ASN A 5 -21.81 -6.98 44.20
C ASN A 5 -20.46 -7.69 44.05
N PHE A 6 -20.05 -8.52 45.04
CA PHE A 6 -18.81 -9.30 44.94
C PHE A 6 -18.93 -10.44 43.91
N LEU A 7 -20.12 -11.08 43.80
CA LEU A 7 -20.36 -12.10 42.79
C LEU A 7 -20.35 -11.51 41.35
N PHE A 8 -20.92 -10.33 41.18
CA PHE A 8 -20.89 -9.64 39.88
C PHE A 8 -19.48 -9.20 39.50
N ALA A 9 -18.69 -8.72 40.43
CA ALA A 9 -17.29 -8.34 40.20
C ALA A 9 -16.41 -9.56 39.87
N ALA A 10 -16.63 -10.71 40.54
CA ALA A 10 -15.93 -11.95 40.23
C ALA A 10 -16.30 -12.52 38.88
N MET A 11 -17.59 -12.47 38.47
CA MET A 11 -18.03 -12.89 37.14
C MET A 11 -17.50 -12.01 36.03
N ALA A 12 -17.45 -10.68 36.24
CA ALA A 12 -16.87 -9.74 35.26
C ALA A 12 -15.35 -9.97 35.09
N ALA A 13 -14.64 -10.29 36.16
CA ALA A 13 -13.21 -10.63 36.11
C ALA A 13 -12.95 -11.96 35.37
N CYS A 14 -13.81 -12.97 35.55
CA CYS A 14 -13.69 -14.25 34.81
C CYS A 14 -13.96 -14.12 33.30
N VAL A 15 -14.91 -13.26 32.89
CA VAL A 15 -15.20 -13.02 31.49
C VAL A 15 -14.06 -12.21 30.83
N GLY A 16 -13.43 -11.28 31.55
CA GLY A 16 -12.26 -10.51 31.07
C GLY A 16 -11.01 -11.36 30.86
N LEU A 17 -10.82 -12.41 31.68
CA LEU A 17 -9.66 -13.32 31.54
C LEU A 17 -9.83 -14.39 30.45
N ALA A 18 -11.08 -14.73 30.11
CA ALA A 18 -11.34 -15.67 29.00
C ALA A 18 -11.16 -15.04 27.60
N SER A 19 -11.14 -13.71 27.52
CA SER A 19 -10.93 -12.98 26.24
C SER A 19 -9.46 -12.87 25.82
N CYS A 20 -8.49 -13.21 26.69
CA CYS A 20 -7.06 -13.15 26.40
C CYS A 20 -6.45 -14.50 25.97
N GLY A 21 -7.27 -15.54 25.83
CA GLY A 21 -6.86 -16.88 25.36
C GLY A 21 -7.14 -17.08 23.88
N GLY A 22 -6.98 -16.06 23.04
CA GLY A 22 -6.97 -16.24 21.60
C GLY A 22 -5.79 -17.11 21.18
N ASN A 23 -6.01 -18.24 20.52
CA ASN A 23 -4.96 -18.94 19.82
C ASN A 23 -4.20 -17.88 18.99
N ALA A 24 -2.88 -17.83 19.16
CA ALA A 24 -2.05 -16.97 18.32
C ALA A 24 -2.40 -17.31 16.86
N VAL A 25 -3.04 -16.38 16.18
CA VAL A 25 -3.35 -16.55 14.76
C VAL A 25 -1.98 -16.58 14.07
N GLU A 26 -1.64 -17.71 13.48
CA GLU A 26 -0.44 -17.77 12.65
C GLU A 26 -0.53 -16.69 11.59
N PRO A 27 0.53 -15.87 11.42
CA PRO A 27 0.53 -14.87 10.37
C PRO A 27 0.35 -15.54 9.02
N ALA A 28 -0.48 -14.95 8.14
CA ALA A 28 -0.75 -15.46 6.81
C ALA A 28 0.54 -15.60 5.96
N ILE A 29 1.56 -14.80 6.28
CA ILE A 29 2.91 -14.88 5.73
C ILE A 29 3.82 -15.34 6.87
N PRO A 30 4.52 -16.48 6.73
CA PRO A 30 5.47 -16.93 7.74
C PRO A 30 6.57 -15.90 7.99
N VAL A 31 6.94 -15.73 9.25
CA VAL A 31 8.07 -14.86 9.62
C VAL A 31 9.36 -15.51 9.11
N ASP A 32 10.13 -14.77 8.32
CA ASP A 32 11.46 -15.17 7.86
C ASP A 32 12.52 -14.48 8.73
N PRO A 33 13.29 -15.22 9.55
CA PRO A 33 14.28 -14.64 10.44
C PRO A 33 15.41 -13.88 9.72
N GLU A 34 15.72 -14.21 8.47
CA GLU A 34 16.74 -13.51 7.69
C GLU A 34 16.21 -12.15 7.23
N ILE A 35 14.95 -12.10 6.82
CA ILE A 35 14.28 -10.84 6.46
C ILE A 35 14.17 -9.93 7.69
N GLU A 36 13.71 -10.46 8.83
CA GLU A 36 13.60 -9.70 10.07
C GLU A 36 14.94 -9.10 10.50
N LYS A 37 16.00 -9.90 10.45
CA LYS A 37 17.36 -9.43 10.76
C LYS A 37 17.83 -8.35 9.78
N ALA A 38 17.51 -8.46 8.50
CA ALA A 38 17.85 -7.44 7.52
C ALA A 38 17.11 -6.12 7.80
N VAL A 39 15.83 -6.19 8.17
CA VAL A 39 15.01 -5.04 8.57
C VAL A 39 15.58 -4.37 9.81
N GLU A 40 15.90 -5.13 10.86
CA GLU A 40 16.50 -4.61 12.10
C GLU A 40 17.84 -3.90 11.82
N ASN A 41 18.70 -4.49 11.01
CA ASN A 41 19.97 -3.90 10.64
C ASN A 41 19.79 -2.57 9.88
N THR A 42 18.84 -2.54 8.94
CA THR A 42 18.50 -1.33 8.18
C THR A 42 17.99 -0.24 9.10
N LEU A 43 17.03 -0.56 9.98
CA LEU A 43 16.48 0.39 10.95
C LEU A 43 17.52 0.91 11.95
N ALA A 44 18.47 0.07 12.36
CA ALA A 44 19.54 0.48 13.27
C ALA A 44 20.49 1.49 12.62
N GLY A 45 20.68 1.43 11.31
CA GLY A 45 21.52 2.36 10.55
C GLY A 45 20.86 3.68 10.21
N MET A 46 19.54 3.80 10.31
CA MET A 46 18.78 4.99 9.90
C MET A 46 18.75 6.07 10.98
N THR A 47 18.88 7.33 10.56
CA THR A 47 18.61 8.51 11.40
C THR A 47 17.10 8.64 11.71
N LEU A 48 16.77 9.53 12.65
CA LEU A 48 15.36 9.80 12.97
C LEU A 48 14.63 10.43 11.76
N GLU A 49 15.29 11.34 11.06
CA GLU A 49 14.76 12.01 9.88
C GLU A 49 14.47 11.01 8.74
N GLU A 50 15.37 10.07 8.49
CA GLU A 50 15.14 9.01 7.51
C GLU A 50 13.98 8.08 7.89
N LYS A 51 13.86 7.72 9.16
CA LYS A 51 12.72 6.93 9.65
C LYS A 51 11.39 7.67 9.47
N VAL A 52 11.35 8.96 9.78
CA VAL A 52 10.16 9.80 9.56
C VAL A 52 9.84 9.91 8.08
N GLY A 53 10.84 10.10 7.23
CA GLY A 53 10.67 10.13 5.78
C GLY A 53 10.08 8.81 5.26
N GLN A 54 10.64 7.67 5.67
CA GLN A 54 10.14 6.35 5.24
C GLN A 54 8.71 6.03 5.72
N MET A 55 8.25 6.65 6.81
CA MET A 55 6.87 6.55 7.31
C MET A 55 5.92 7.58 6.68
N THR A 56 6.43 8.45 5.80
CA THR A 56 5.63 9.50 5.16
C THR A 56 5.16 9.03 3.79
N GLU A 57 3.89 9.29 3.50
CA GLU A 57 3.28 9.10 2.19
C GLU A 57 2.78 10.42 1.64
N ILE A 58 2.99 10.66 0.35
CA ILE A 58 2.47 11.84 -0.35
C ILE A 58 1.78 11.48 -1.66
N ALA A 59 0.88 12.35 -2.12
CA ALA A 59 0.26 12.22 -3.42
C ALA A 59 1.25 12.56 -4.55
N ILE A 60 1.21 11.79 -5.64
CA ILE A 60 2.06 11.99 -6.83
C ILE A 60 1.95 13.39 -7.42
N ASP A 61 0.79 14.06 -7.29
CA ASP A 61 0.56 15.41 -7.80
C ASP A 61 1.56 16.43 -7.28
N MET A 62 2.13 16.17 -6.09
CA MET A 62 3.16 17.02 -5.50
C MET A 62 4.51 16.92 -6.22
N LEU A 63 4.72 15.87 -7.00
CA LEU A 63 5.99 15.59 -7.70
C LEU A 63 6.02 16.09 -9.14
N GLY A 64 4.99 16.76 -9.60
CA GLY A 64 4.91 17.23 -10.98
C GLY A 64 4.16 18.54 -11.13
N HIS A 65 3.86 18.86 -12.37
CA HIS A 65 3.07 20.00 -12.77
C HIS A 65 2.41 19.75 -14.14
N TRP A 66 1.48 20.62 -14.51
CA TRP A 66 0.80 20.53 -15.79
C TRP A 66 1.50 21.41 -16.84
N GLU A 67 1.82 20.80 -17.97
CA GLU A 67 2.24 21.48 -19.20
C GLU A 67 1.12 21.36 -20.23
N GLY A 68 0.28 22.38 -20.33
CA GLY A 68 -0.94 22.29 -21.14
C GLY A 68 -1.90 21.24 -20.59
N ASN A 69 -2.11 20.16 -21.35
CA ASN A 69 -2.98 19.03 -20.97
C ASN A 69 -2.20 17.78 -20.52
N GLU A 70 -0.89 17.88 -20.43
CA GLU A 70 -0.03 16.77 -19.99
C GLU A 70 0.51 17.02 -18.58
N TRP A 71 0.42 16.00 -17.72
CA TRP A 71 1.10 16.03 -16.44
C TRP A 71 2.55 15.56 -16.61
N VAL A 72 3.48 16.38 -16.16
CA VAL A 72 4.91 16.15 -16.29
C VAL A 72 5.54 16.03 -14.90
N MET A 73 6.34 14.98 -14.70
CA MET A 73 7.09 14.81 -13.46
C MET A 73 8.24 15.79 -13.39
N ASP A 74 8.40 16.44 -12.25
CA ASP A 74 9.45 17.41 -11.96
C ASP A 74 10.60 16.72 -11.22
N VAL A 75 11.72 16.57 -11.90
CA VAL A 75 12.90 15.87 -11.35
C VAL A 75 13.40 16.55 -10.06
N ASP A 76 13.40 17.87 -9.99
CA ASP A 76 13.88 18.60 -8.82
C ASP A 76 12.96 18.35 -7.60
N LYS A 77 11.65 18.22 -7.82
CA LYS A 77 10.71 17.84 -6.76
C LYS A 77 10.93 16.42 -6.30
N VAL A 78 11.16 15.47 -7.21
CA VAL A 78 11.47 14.08 -6.87
C VAL A 78 12.75 14.01 -6.05
N GLU A 79 13.81 14.69 -6.48
CA GLU A 79 15.08 14.77 -5.74
C GLU A 79 14.90 15.40 -4.34
N ASN A 80 14.08 16.44 -4.23
CA ASN A 80 13.81 17.06 -2.94
C ASN A 80 12.98 16.14 -2.02
N VAL A 81 11.91 15.53 -2.52
CA VAL A 81 10.96 14.75 -1.70
C VAL A 81 11.55 13.38 -1.36
N ILE A 82 11.97 12.63 -2.35
CA ILE A 82 12.47 11.26 -2.17
C ILE A 82 13.96 11.29 -1.83
N GLY A 83 14.74 12.10 -2.52
CA GLY A 83 16.19 12.20 -2.30
C GLY A 83 16.55 12.84 -0.96
N LYS A 84 16.07 14.04 -0.69
CA LYS A 84 16.40 14.80 0.53
C LYS A 84 15.58 14.39 1.74
N TYR A 85 14.24 14.35 1.62
CA TYR A 85 13.36 14.04 2.75
C TYR A 85 13.12 12.55 2.96
N LYS A 86 13.64 11.67 2.07
CA LYS A 86 13.57 10.21 2.19
C LYS A 86 12.13 9.69 2.29
N VAL A 87 11.16 10.35 1.61
CA VAL A 87 9.76 9.91 1.60
C VAL A 87 9.67 8.49 1.04
N GLY A 88 9.06 7.59 1.82
CA GLY A 88 9.06 6.15 1.56
C GLY A 88 7.86 5.65 0.78
N SER A 89 6.80 6.47 0.61
CA SER A 89 5.58 6.06 -0.08
C SER A 89 5.00 7.17 -0.93
N ILE A 90 4.56 6.81 -2.13
CA ILE A 90 3.84 7.68 -3.07
C ILE A 90 2.48 7.06 -3.37
N LEU A 91 1.43 7.88 -3.35
CA LEU A 91 0.07 7.42 -3.59
C LEU A 91 -0.51 8.00 -4.86
N ASN A 92 -1.22 7.11 -5.55
CA ASN A 92 -2.22 7.35 -6.58
C ASN A 92 -1.70 7.83 -7.95
N THR A 93 -2.57 8.44 -8.74
CA THR A 93 -2.35 8.85 -10.13
C THR A 93 -2.41 10.36 -10.25
N PRO A 94 -1.68 10.96 -11.18
CA PRO A 94 -1.75 12.41 -11.44
C PRO A 94 -3.05 12.79 -12.16
N VAL A 95 -4.22 12.58 -11.52
CA VAL A 95 -5.58 12.94 -11.97
C VAL A 95 -6.05 12.22 -13.24
N VAL A 96 -5.17 11.90 -14.18
CA VAL A 96 -5.49 11.23 -15.47
C VAL A 96 -4.77 9.89 -15.57
N ALA A 97 -5.41 8.94 -16.25
CA ALA A 97 -4.78 7.65 -16.57
C ALA A 97 -3.56 7.86 -17.48
N GLN A 98 -2.50 7.10 -17.22
CA GLN A 98 -1.24 7.15 -17.95
C GLN A 98 -1.10 5.93 -18.86
N THR A 99 -0.28 6.03 -19.91
CA THR A 99 0.12 4.84 -20.69
C THR A 99 1.04 3.95 -19.83
N PRO A 100 1.14 2.64 -20.15
CA PRO A 100 2.10 1.75 -19.47
C PRO A 100 3.53 2.28 -19.51
N GLU A 101 3.95 2.86 -20.64
CA GLU A 101 5.29 3.43 -20.83
C GLU A 101 5.50 4.63 -19.90
N LYS A 102 4.49 5.50 -19.79
CA LYS A 102 4.58 6.67 -18.90
C LYS A 102 4.62 6.24 -17.43
N TRP A 103 3.87 5.21 -17.05
CA TRP A 103 3.98 4.61 -15.74
C TRP A 103 5.39 4.08 -15.45
N GLN A 104 6.02 3.41 -16.42
CA GLN A 104 7.38 2.91 -16.28
C GLN A 104 8.39 4.05 -16.07
N GLU A 105 8.24 5.17 -16.77
CA GLU A 105 9.07 6.37 -16.57
C GLU A 105 8.88 6.93 -15.14
N ILE A 106 7.63 7.13 -14.72
CA ILE A 106 7.28 7.69 -13.42
C ILE A 106 7.85 6.82 -12.29
N ILE A 107 7.52 5.53 -12.31
CA ILE A 107 7.97 4.60 -11.28
C ILE A 107 9.48 4.41 -11.34
N GLY A 108 10.05 4.34 -12.54
CA GLY A 108 11.50 4.21 -12.75
C GLY A 108 12.28 5.33 -12.07
N LEU A 109 11.89 6.59 -12.29
CA LEU A 109 12.54 7.75 -11.67
C LEU A 109 12.41 7.73 -10.13
N VAL A 110 11.21 7.44 -9.61
CA VAL A 110 10.98 7.33 -8.17
C VAL A 110 11.88 6.27 -7.53
N GLN A 111 11.96 5.09 -8.14
CA GLN A 111 12.77 3.99 -7.65
C GLN A 111 14.27 4.27 -7.76
N GLU A 112 14.71 4.87 -8.87
CA GLU A 112 16.11 5.25 -9.08
C GLU A 112 16.60 6.17 -7.96
N VAL A 113 15.84 7.24 -7.68
CA VAL A 113 16.20 8.20 -6.63
C VAL A 113 16.17 7.54 -5.26
N SER A 114 15.13 6.76 -4.94
CA SER A 114 15.01 6.10 -3.64
C SER A 114 16.16 5.11 -3.40
N MET A 115 16.45 4.26 -4.37
CA MET A 115 17.52 3.28 -4.26
C MET A 115 18.92 3.93 -4.17
N ARG A 116 19.14 5.03 -4.89
CA ARG A 116 20.40 5.77 -4.84
C ARG A 116 20.61 6.43 -3.47
N GLU A 117 19.54 7.00 -2.91
CA GLU A 117 19.66 7.89 -1.76
C GLU A 117 19.52 7.20 -0.40
N ILE A 118 18.78 6.10 -0.33
CA ILE A 118 18.54 5.37 0.92
C ILE A 118 18.72 3.85 0.79
N GLY A 119 18.77 3.33 -0.43
CA GLY A 119 18.88 1.89 -0.67
C GLY A 119 17.62 1.08 -0.37
N ILE A 120 16.48 1.76 -0.19
CA ILE A 120 15.17 1.15 0.09
C ILE A 120 14.23 1.51 -1.05
N PRO A 121 13.53 0.54 -1.68
CA PRO A 121 12.54 0.85 -2.71
C PRO A 121 11.39 1.69 -2.14
N CYS A 122 10.98 2.73 -2.87
CA CYS A 122 9.80 3.51 -2.52
C CYS A 122 8.53 2.68 -2.76
N VAL A 123 7.62 2.65 -1.80
CA VAL A 123 6.30 2.03 -1.98
C VAL A 123 5.46 2.93 -2.87
N TYR A 124 4.84 2.36 -3.89
CA TYR A 124 3.92 3.09 -4.76
C TYR A 124 2.55 2.42 -4.76
N GLY A 125 1.55 3.13 -4.23
CA GLY A 125 0.19 2.64 -4.10
C GLY A 125 -0.75 3.21 -5.16
N LEU A 126 -1.66 2.37 -5.67
CA LEU A 126 -2.75 2.76 -6.57
C LEU A 126 -4.08 2.19 -6.08
N ASP A 127 -5.14 3.00 -6.11
CA ASP A 127 -6.51 2.60 -5.79
C ASP A 127 -7.17 1.92 -6.99
N GLN A 128 -6.90 0.66 -7.17
CA GLN A 128 -7.41 -0.15 -8.30
C GLN A 128 -8.71 -0.87 -7.93
N ASN A 129 -9.79 -0.11 -7.68
CA ASN A 129 -11.05 -0.63 -7.15
C ASN A 129 -11.85 -1.53 -8.11
N HIS A 130 -11.70 -1.33 -9.42
CA HIS A 130 -12.46 -2.05 -10.45
C HIS A 130 -11.67 -2.18 -11.76
N GLY A 131 -10.45 -2.67 -11.65
CA GLY A 131 -9.48 -2.81 -12.73
C GLY A 131 -8.32 -1.85 -12.60
N ALA A 132 -7.29 -2.03 -13.41
CA ALA A 132 -6.12 -1.13 -13.49
C ALA A 132 -6.49 0.18 -14.22
N THR A 133 -7.52 0.88 -13.73
CA THR A 133 -8.20 2.00 -14.41
C THR A 133 -7.35 3.24 -14.56
N TYR A 134 -6.22 3.32 -13.85
CA TYR A 134 -5.24 4.40 -14.01
C TYR A 134 -4.21 4.12 -15.11
N THR A 135 -4.33 2.97 -15.78
CA THR A 135 -3.52 2.61 -16.95
C THR A 135 -4.38 2.61 -18.20
N LEU A 136 -3.99 3.38 -19.20
CA LEU A 136 -4.70 3.43 -20.48
C LEU A 136 -4.66 2.07 -21.18
N GLY A 137 -5.83 1.62 -21.64
CA GLY A 137 -5.99 0.32 -22.31
C GLY A 137 -6.18 -0.87 -21.37
N ALA A 138 -6.13 -0.67 -20.06
CA ALA A 138 -6.42 -1.73 -19.10
C ALA A 138 -7.90 -2.07 -19.03
N THR A 139 -8.20 -3.25 -18.49
CA THR A 139 -9.57 -3.77 -18.34
C THR A 139 -10.33 -3.01 -17.27
N PHE A 140 -11.52 -2.52 -17.60
CA PHE A 140 -12.43 -1.87 -16.68
C PHE A 140 -13.49 -2.86 -16.20
N PHE A 141 -13.53 -3.13 -14.90
CA PHE A 141 -14.50 -4.02 -14.28
C PHE A 141 -15.67 -3.25 -13.64
N PRO A 142 -16.83 -3.91 -13.42
CA PRO A 142 -17.90 -3.35 -12.61
C PRO A 142 -17.43 -3.05 -11.19
N GLN A 143 -18.14 -2.14 -10.51
CA GLN A 143 -17.92 -1.87 -9.09
C GLN A 143 -18.05 -3.15 -8.26
N ASN A 144 -17.26 -3.26 -7.19
CA ASN A 144 -17.19 -4.44 -6.34
C ASN A 144 -18.58 -4.89 -5.81
N ILE A 145 -19.48 -3.94 -5.54
CA ILE A 145 -20.86 -4.24 -5.14
C ILE A 145 -21.62 -5.01 -6.24
N ASN A 146 -21.37 -4.71 -7.51
CA ASN A 146 -22.02 -5.41 -8.63
C ASN A 146 -21.40 -6.80 -8.83
N VAL A 147 -20.08 -6.93 -8.65
CA VAL A 147 -19.41 -8.22 -8.67
C VAL A 147 -19.93 -9.10 -7.53
N GLY A 148 -20.07 -8.54 -6.33
CA GLY A 148 -20.66 -9.23 -5.17
C GLY A 148 -22.11 -9.66 -5.41
N ALA A 149 -22.91 -8.82 -6.06
CA ALA A 149 -24.30 -9.14 -6.41
C ALA A 149 -24.46 -10.29 -7.41
N SER A 150 -23.40 -10.70 -8.08
CA SER A 150 -23.38 -11.90 -8.93
C SER A 150 -23.44 -13.21 -8.14
N PHE A 151 -23.13 -13.18 -6.83
CA PHE A 151 -22.95 -14.35 -5.97
C PHE A 151 -21.98 -15.39 -6.52
N ASN A 152 -21.03 -14.95 -7.36
CA ASN A 152 -20.03 -15.80 -7.98
C ASN A 152 -18.60 -15.34 -7.59
N PRO A 153 -18.00 -15.94 -6.55
CA PRO A 153 -16.66 -15.55 -6.09
C PRO A 153 -15.57 -15.77 -7.14
N ALA A 154 -15.76 -16.68 -8.10
CA ALA A 154 -14.79 -16.90 -9.16
C ALA A 154 -14.64 -15.66 -10.07
N LEU A 155 -15.72 -14.89 -10.31
CA LEU A 155 -15.63 -13.65 -11.07
C LEU A 155 -14.79 -12.59 -10.34
N ALA A 156 -14.95 -12.48 -9.01
CA ALA A 156 -14.15 -11.58 -8.20
C ALA A 156 -12.66 -11.94 -8.25
N TYR A 157 -12.36 -13.24 -8.13
CA TYR A 157 -10.99 -13.73 -8.21
C TYR A 157 -10.34 -13.45 -9.57
N GLU A 158 -11.01 -13.75 -10.68
CA GLU A 158 -10.46 -13.50 -12.03
C GLU A 158 -10.32 -11.99 -12.31
N ALA A 159 -11.27 -11.16 -11.87
CA ALA A 159 -11.15 -9.71 -11.99
C ALA A 159 -9.92 -9.18 -11.21
N ALA A 160 -9.72 -9.61 -9.97
CA ALA A 160 -8.58 -9.22 -9.17
C ALA A 160 -7.26 -9.69 -9.78
N LYS A 161 -7.20 -10.90 -10.33
CA LYS A 161 -6.04 -11.47 -10.99
C LYS A 161 -5.65 -10.67 -12.24
N ILE A 162 -6.62 -10.31 -13.09
CA ILE A 162 -6.39 -9.46 -14.27
C ILE A 162 -5.92 -8.08 -13.84
N THR A 163 -6.59 -7.47 -12.87
CA THR A 163 -6.19 -6.16 -12.32
C THR A 163 -4.74 -6.18 -11.81
N ALA A 164 -4.37 -7.18 -11.04
CA ALA A 164 -3.00 -7.32 -10.53
C ALA A 164 -1.97 -7.50 -11.67
N TYR A 165 -2.31 -8.29 -12.68
CA TYR A 165 -1.45 -8.50 -13.84
C TYR A 165 -1.21 -7.19 -14.62
N GLU A 166 -2.28 -6.47 -14.96
CA GLU A 166 -2.20 -5.22 -15.73
C GLU A 166 -1.50 -4.10 -14.94
N THR A 167 -1.73 -4.02 -13.63
CA THR A 167 -1.04 -3.08 -12.75
C THR A 167 0.47 -3.34 -12.73
N ARG A 168 0.87 -4.61 -12.59
CA ARG A 168 2.29 -4.98 -12.61
C ARG A 168 2.93 -4.79 -13.99
N ALA A 169 2.19 -5.01 -15.06
CA ALA A 169 2.65 -4.73 -16.42
C ALA A 169 2.97 -3.24 -16.64
N SER A 170 2.33 -2.36 -15.87
CA SER A 170 2.63 -0.92 -15.82
C SER A 170 3.76 -0.55 -14.85
N ASN A 171 4.51 -1.55 -14.36
CA ASN A 171 5.61 -1.41 -13.40
C ASN A 171 5.21 -0.91 -12.00
N CYS A 172 3.92 -0.87 -11.67
CA CYS A 172 3.46 -0.53 -10.32
C CYS A 172 3.64 -1.72 -9.37
N PRO A 173 4.48 -1.60 -8.32
CA PRO A 173 4.79 -2.73 -7.45
C PRO A 173 3.70 -3.03 -6.42
N CYS A 174 2.90 -2.03 -6.05
CA CYS A 174 1.88 -2.15 -5.01
C CYS A 174 0.48 -1.84 -5.54
N LEU A 175 -0.48 -2.62 -5.07
CA LEU A 175 -1.89 -2.51 -5.40
C LEU A 175 -2.69 -2.29 -4.12
N CYS A 176 -3.32 -1.13 -3.99
CA CYS A 176 -4.30 -0.87 -2.93
C CYS A 176 -5.70 -1.15 -3.50
N VAL A 177 -6.30 -2.28 -3.14
CA VAL A 177 -7.69 -2.59 -3.46
C VAL A 177 -8.49 -2.60 -2.18
N PRO A 178 -9.29 -1.56 -1.87
CA PRO A 178 -10.20 -1.61 -0.74
C PRO A 178 -11.19 -2.76 -0.89
N GLY A 179 -11.22 -3.68 0.07
CA GLY A 179 -12.21 -4.76 0.14
C GLY A 179 -11.77 -6.13 -0.38
N CYS A 180 -10.50 -6.32 -0.75
CA CYS A 180 -9.92 -7.65 -0.96
C CYS A 180 -9.18 -8.12 0.30
N SER A 181 -9.86 -8.12 1.43
CA SER A 181 -9.43 -8.95 2.56
C SER A 181 -10.00 -10.35 2.37
N PRO A 182 -9.22 -11.41 2.64
CA PRO A 182 -9.68 -12.80 2.55
C PRO A 182 -10.82 -13.09 3.48
#